data_e055244897c90b97a3141200d4075a95
#
_entry.id   e055244897c90b97a3141200d4075a95
#
_cell.length_a   1.000
_cell.length_b   1.000
_cell.length_c   1.000
_cell.angle_alpha   90.00
_cell.angle_beta   90.00
_cell.angle_gamma   90.00
#
_symmetry.space_group_name_H-M   'P 1'
#
loop_
_entity.id
_entity.type
_entity.pdbx_description
1 polymer ?
#
loop_
_entity_poly.entity_id
_entity_poly.type
_entity_poly.pdbx_seq_one_letter_code
_entity_poly.pdbx_strand_id
1 'polypeptide(L)'
;MSKVFTYSPKEVQLTFGGYTVTGWQSITITRSVDAFKPVRGIRGKHTRVRNADTSCTITIPLLQTSMSNDVFARIHDLDITHGTGRIELTIKDLKGTSVFSSAEAYVLGYPEVVYSEEFEYRQWRMFCQSTG
;
A
#
# COMPACT_ATOMS: atom_id res chain seq x y z
N MET A 1 -13.69 1.69 -33.37
CA MET A 1 -14.50 1.88 -32.16
C MET A 1 -13.57 2.15 -30.97
N SER A 2 -13.70 3.28 -30.36
CA SER A 2 -12.89 3.60 -29.18
C SER A 2 -13.48 2.94 -27.93
N LYS A 3 -12.64 2.36 -27.11
CA LYS A 3 -13.02 1.84 -25.80
C LYS A 3 -12.83 2.93 -24.77
N VAL A 4 -13.85 3.20 -24.00
CA VAL A 4 -13.80 4.16 -22.91
C VAL A 4 -13.76 3.38 -21.60
N PHE A 5 -12.71 3.61 -20.81
CA PHE A 5 -12.59 3.02 -19.48
C PHE A 5 -12.97 4.06 -18.43
N THR A 6 -13.82 3.66 -17.51
CA THR A 6 -14.23 4.52 -16.41
C THR A 6 -13.49 4.11 -15.15
N TYR A 7 -12.75 5.06 -14.57
CA TYR A 7 -12.15 4.86 -13.26
C TYR A 7 -13.16 5.23 -12.18
N SER A 8 -13.36 4.33 -11.24
CA SER A 8 -14.21 4.60 -10.08
C SER A 8 -13.49 4.15 -8.81
N PRO A 9 -13.20 5.06 -7.88
CA PRO A 9 -12.59 4.69 -6.60
C PRO A 9 -13.42 3.68 -5.81
N LYS A 10 -14.72 3.64 -6.01
CA LYS A 10 -15.59 2.68 -5.34
C LYS A 10 -15.39 1.24 -5.82
N GLU A 11 -14.77 1.08 -6.99
CA GLU A 11 -14.51 -0.24 -7.58
C GLU A 11 -13.10 -0.75 -7.25
N VAL A 12 -12.32 0.02 -6.51
CA VAL A 12 -10.99 -0.41 -6.04
C VAL A 12 -11.18 -1.12 -4.69
N GLN A 13 -10.65 -2.34 -4.59
CA GLN A 13 -10.69 -3.10 -3.35
C GLN A 13 -9.29 -3.24 -2.78
N LEU A 14 -9.16 -2.96 -1.48
CA LEU A 14 -7.98 -3.22 -0.70
C LEU A 14 -8.31 -4.33 0.30
N THR A 15 -7.61 -5.46 0.17
CA THR A 15 -7.80 -6.61 1.05
C THR A 15 -6.51 -6.89 1.80
N PHE A 16 -6.61 -6.99 3.12
CA PHE A 16 -5.47 -7.29 3.99
C PHE A 16 -5.82 -8.49 4.87
N GLY A 17 -5.16 -9.62 4.57
CA GLY A 17 -5.41 -10.87 5.29
C GLY A 17 -6.83 -11.40 5.18
N GLY A 18 -7.47 -11.20 4.02
CA GLY A 18 -8.85 -11.60 3.81
C GLY A 18 -9.88 -10.58 4.29
N TYR A 19 -9.43 -9.51 4.95
CA TYR A 19 -10.31 -8.42 5.39
C TYR A 19 -10.33 -7.31 4.35
N THR A 20 -11.53 -6.93 3.90
CA THR A 20 -11.70 -5.81 2.98
C THR A 20 -11.72 -4.50 3.74
N VAL A 21 -10.75 -3.63 3.47
CA VAL A 21 -10.59 -2.35 4.14
C VAL A 21 -11.63 -1.37 3.64
N THR A 22 -12.29 -0.68 4.57
CA THR A 22 -13.34 0.30 4.27
C THR A 22 -12.96 1.67 4.82
N GLY A 23 -13.58 2.72 4.27
CA GLY A 23 -13.40 4.08 4.79
C GLY A 23 -12.07 4.71 4.43
N TRP A 24 -11.34 4.17 3.43
CA TRP A 24 -10.11 4.79 2.98
C TRP A 24 -10.40 5.96 2.03
N GLN A 25 -9.58 7.01 2.13
CA GLN A 25 -9.67 8.17 1.25
C GLN A 25 -8.89 7.96 -0.04
N SER A 26 -7.68 7.42 0.09
CA SER A 26 -6.79 7.16 -1.03
C SER A 26 -5.86 6.02 -0.67
N ILE A 27 -5.23 5.44 -1.68
CA ILE A 27 -4.20 4.42 -1.50
C ILE A 27 -3.00 4.87 -2.30
N THR A 28 -1.88 5.13 -1.62
CA THR A 28 -0.64 5.57 -2.26
C THR A 28 0.41 4.50 -2.10
N ILE A 29 0.97 4.05 -3.22
CA ILE A 29 2.06 3.07 -3.24
C ILE A 29 3.33 3.81 -3.63
N THR A 30 4.31 3.81 -2.74
CA THR A 30 5.60 4.45 -2.97
C THR A 30 6.69 3.40 -2.98
N ARG A 31 7.38 3.27 -4.10
CA ARG A 31 8.48 2.32 -4.21
C ARG A 31 9.72 2.87 -3.50
N SER A 32 10.43 1.99 -2.79
CA SER A 32 11.62 2.39 -2.03
C SER A 32 12.77 2.77 -2.95
N VAL A 33 12.92 2.06 -4.06
CA VAL A 33 13.98 2.31 -5.05
C VAL A 33 13.45 2.01 -6.45
N ASP A 34 14.06 2.64 -7.43
CA ASP A 34 13.74 2.35 -8.83
C ASP A 34 14.31 0.99 -9.24
N ALA A 35 13.61 0.30 -10.14
CA ALA A 35 14.04 -1.00 -10.63
C ALA A 35 15.35 -0.93 -11.40
N PHE A 36 15.62 0.18 -12.06
CA PHE A 36 16.83 0.37 -12.85
C PHE A 36 17.50 1.67 -12.54
N LYS A 37 18.82 1.63 -12.41
CA LYS A 37 19.64 2.82 -12.23
C LYS A 37 20.51 3.03 -13.48
N PRO A 38 20.43 4.19 -14.15
CA PRO A 38 21.30 4.47 -15.27
C PRO A 38 22.72 4.76 -14.78
N VAL A 39 23.68 4.16 -15.44
CA VAL A 39 25.10 4.40 -15.18
C VAL A 39 25.76 4.78 -16.49
N ARG A 40 26.42 5.93 -16.52
CA ARG A 40 27.15 6.41 -17.69
C ARG A 40 28.61 6.04 -17.55
N GLY A 41 29.12 5.28 -18.53
CA GLY A 41 30.52 4.93 -18.60
C GLY A 41 31.39 6.06 -19.15
N ILE A 42 32.72 5.95 -18.95
CA ILE A 42 33.68 6.96 -19.35
C ILE A 42 33.66 7.20 -20.87
N ARG A 43 33.33 6.19 -21.65
CA ARG A 43 33.29 6.30 -23.14
C ARG A 43 31.90 6.60 -23.68
N GLY A 44 31.00 7.12 -22.85
CA GLY A 44 29.65 7.48 -23.28
C GLY A 44 28.67 6.32 -23.38
N LYS A 45 29.04 5.09 -23.03
CA LYS A 45 28.11 3.98 -22.96
C LYS A 45 27.19 4.14 -21.78
N HIS A 46 25.89 3.97 -22.02
CA HIS A 46 24.89 3.95 -20.96
C HIS A 46 24.59 2.49 -20.61
N THR A 47 24.72 2.19 -19.33
CA THR A 47 24.38 0.87 -18.79
C THR A 47 23.32 1.07 -17.72
N ARG A 48 22.36 0.17 -17.69
CA ARG A 48 21.39 0.17 -16.60
C ARG A 48 21.71 -0.96 -15.63
N VAL A 49 21.62 -0.66 -14.35
CA VAL A 49 21.80 -1.67 -13.30
C VAL A 49 20.43 -1.98 -12.71
N ARG A 50 20.09 -3.26 -12.68
CA ARG A 50 18.83 -3.72 -12.09
C ARG A 50 18.95 -3.77 -10.58
N ASN A 51 17.98 -3.16 -9.88
CA ASN A 51 17.86 -3.27 -8.45
C ASN A 51 16.87 -4.39 -8.12
N ALA A 52 17.29 -5.33 -7.30
CA ALA A 52 16.48 -6.47 -6.90
C ALA A 52 15.47 -6.12 -5.79
N ASP A 53 15.59 -4.94 -5.17
CA ASP A 53 14.68 -4.52 -4.11
C ASP A 53 13.35 -4.09 -4.70
N THR A 54 12.29 -4.86 -4.39
CA THR A 54 10.93 -4.59 -4.83
C THR A 54 10.05 -4.05 -3.72
N SER A 55 10.65 -3.61 -2.61
CA SER A 55 9.91 -3.10 -1.46
C SER A 55 9.19 -1.80 -1.77
N CYS A 56 8.09 -1.58 -1.08
CA CYS A 56 7.29 -0.37 -1.21
C CYS A 56 6.59 -0.05 0.10
N THR A 57 6.21 1.20 0.24
CA THR A 57 5.40 1.68 1.35
C THR A 57 4.03 2.05 0.84
N ILE A 58 2.99 1.57 1.52
CA ILE A 58 1.61 1.88 1.18
C ILE A 58 1.05 2.79 2.26
N THR A 59 0.55 3.94 1.86
CA THR A 59 -0.07 4.90 2.76
C THR A 59 -1.57 4.92 2.52
N ILE A 60 -2.33 4.70 3.57
CA ILE A 60 -3.79 4.57 3.50
C ILE A 60 -4.41 5.49 4.58
N PRO A 61 -4.90 6.68 4.19
CA PRO A 61 -5.68 7.49 5.12
C PRO A 61 -7.08 6.87 5.31
N LEU A 62 -7.40 6.50 6.54
CA LEU A 62 -8.71 5.96 6.90
C LEU A 62 -9.53 7.03 7.61
N LEU A 63 -10.84 7.03 7.35
CA LEU A 63 -11.77 7.83 8.14
C LEU A 63 -11.62 7.48 9.61
N GLN A 64 -11.62 8.47 10.48
CA GLN A 64 -11.46 8.28 11.92
C GLN A 64 -12.53 7.36 12.51
N THR A 65 -13.71 7.33 11.90
CA THR A 65 -14.83 6.49 12.34
C THR A 65 -14.83 5.10 11.68
N SER A 66 -13.88 4.79 10.80
CA SER A 66 -13.86 3.49 10.14
C SER A 66 -13.46 2.38 11.11
N MET A 67 -14.17 1.26 11.05
CA MET A 67 -13.83 0.05 11.80
C MET A 67 -12.49 -0.55 11.38
N SER A 68 -12.01 -0.22 10.18
CA SER A 68 -10.72 -0.69 9.70
C SER A 68 -9.56 -0.20 10.56
N ASN A 69 -9.71 0.95 11.25
CA ASN A 69 -8.72 1.40 12.22
C ASN A 69 -8.51 0.37 13.34
N ASP A 70 -9.59 -0.21 13.84
CA ASP A 70 -9.52 -1.22 14.90
C ASP A 70 -8.89 -2.52 14.41
N VAL A 71 -9.19 -2.91 13.17
CA VAL A 71 -8.62 -4.11 12.55
C VAL A 71 -7.11 -3.94 12.38
N PHE A 72 -6.65 -2.81 11.85
CA PHE A 72 -5.23 -2.53 11.68
C PHE A 72 -4.51 -2.47 13.02
N ALA A 73 -5.11 -1.83 14.02
CA ALA A 73 -4.54 -1.74 15.35
C ALA A 73 -4.38 -3.13 15.98
N ARG A 74 -5.38 -3.99 15.86
CA ARG A 74 -5.31 -5.36 16.37
C ARG A 74 -4.20 -6.17 15.70
N ILE A 75 -4.11 -6.09 14.37
CA ILE A 75 -3.08 -6.81 13.63
C ILE A 75 -1.70 -6.31 14.01
N HIS A 76 -1.54 -5.01 14.16
CA HIS A 76 -0.26 -4.42 14.57
C HIS A 76 0.12 -4.80 16.00
N ASP A 77 -0.83 -4.80 16.93
CA ASP A 77 -0.59 -5.22 18.31
C ASP A 77 -0.16 -6.68 18.39
N LEU A 78 -0.80 -7.55 17.61
CA LEU A 78 -0.42 -8.97 17.54
C LEU A 78 0.96 -9.15 16.94
N ASP A 79 1.33 -8.32 15.97
CA ASP A 79 2.66 -8.35 15.37
C ASP A 79 3.73 -7.95 16.38
N ILE A 80 3.50 -6.90 17.16
CA ILE A 80 4.43 -6.46 18.21
C ILE A 80 4.60 -7.55 19.26
N THR A 81 3.51 -8.21 19.65
CA THR A 81 3.53 -9.19 20.74
C THR A 81 4.00 -10.57 20.29
N HIS A 82 3.56 -11.03 19.12
CA HIS A 82 3.76 -12.40 18.66
C HIS A 82 4.48 -12.54 17.31
N GLY A 83 4.71 -11.43 16.59
CA GLY A 83 5.34 -11.46 15.27
C GLY A 83 4.47 -12.08 14.18
N THR A 84 3.15 -12.03 14.31
CA THR A 84 2.20 -12.67 13.40
C THR A 84 1.52 -11.72 12.43
N GLY A 85 1.96 -10.46 12.35
CA GLY A 85 1.29 -9.42 11.55
C GLY A 85 1.74 -9.34 10.10
N ARG A 86 2.55 -10.26 9.61
CA ARG A 86 2.94 -10.32 8.19
C ARG A 86 1.88 -11.08 7.42
N ILE A 87 1.12 -10.36 6.63
CA ILE A 87 -0.11 -10.86 6.03
C ILE A 87 -0.16 -10.48 4.56
N GLU A 88 -0.85 -11.27 3.77
CA GLU A 88 -1.05 -10.99 2.35
C GLU A 88 -1.87 -9.70 2.16
N LEU A 89 -1.42 -8.86 1.24
CA LEU A 89 -2.10 -7.62 0.84
C LEU A 89 -2.40 -7.67 -0.64
N THR A 90 -3.62 -7.32 -1.02
CA THR A 90 -4.04 -7.23 -2.41
C THR A 90 -4.82 -5.94 -2.64
N ILE A 91 -4.46 -5.21 -3.69
CA ILE A 91 -5.19 -4.03 -4.15
C ILE A 91 -5.63 -4.33 -5.58
N LYS A 92 -6.93 -4.32 -5.80
CA LYS A 92 -7.49 -4.69 -7.10
C LYS A 92 -8.48 -3.63 -7.56
N ASP A 93 -8.31 -3.18 -8.81
CA ASP A 93 -9.29 -2.33 -9.49
C ASP A 93 -10.26 -3.23 -10.27
N LEU A 94 -11.49 -3.31 -9.81
CA LEU A 94 -12.51 -4.19 -10.40
C LEU A 94 -12.96 -3.74 -11.78
N LYS A 95 -12.79 -2.46 -12.10
CA LYS A 95 -13.13 -1.90 -13.41
C LYS A 95 -11.97 -1.92 -14.40
N GLY A 96 -10.77 -2.12 -13.89
CA GLY A 96 -9.55 -2.17 -14.69
C GLY A 96 -8.88 -3.51 -14.61
N THR A 97 -7.63 -3.55 -15.08
CA THR A 97 -6.81 -4.75 -15.04
C THR A 97 -5.68 -4.66 -14.03
N SER A 98 -5.60 -3.54 -13.32
CA SER A 98 -4.51 -3.30 -12.37
C SER A 98 -4.72 -4.12 -11.10
N VAL A 99 -3.70 -4.90 -10.73
CA VAL A 99 -3.66 -5.64 -9.47
C VAL A 99 -2.28 -5.42 -8.85
N PHE A 100 -2.29 -5.02 -7.60
CA PHE A 100 -1.08 -4.98 -6.77
C PHE A 100 -1.21 -6.05 -5.70
N SER A 101 -0.19 -6.89 -5.55
CA SER A 101 -0.21 -7.92 -4.52
C SER A 101 1.13 -8.03 -3.84
N SER A 102 1.09 -8.41 -2.56
CA SER A 102 2.26 -8.74 -1.75
C SER A 102 1.92 -9.95 -0.89
N ALA A 103 2.82 -10.93 -0.88
CA ALA A 103 2.63 -12.11 -0.03
C ALA A 103 2.81 -11.77 1.45
N GLU A 104 3.64 -10.77 1.76
CA GLU A 104 3.91 -10.36 3.13
C GLU A 104 3.92 -8.84 3.22
N ALA A 105 2.95 -8.31 3.95
CA ALA A 105 2.85 -6.90 4.27
C ALA A 105 2.63 -6.75 5.77
N TYR A 106 3.11 -5.67 6.35
CA TYR A 106 2.90 -5.41 7.77
C TYR A 106 2.75 -3.91 8.03
N VAL A 107 2.04 -3.60 9.11
CA VAL A 107 1.84 -2.22 9.54
C VAL A 107 3.12 -1.69 10.20
N LEU A 108 3.58 -0.53 9.76
CA LEU A 108 4.83 0.06 10.27
C LEU A 108 4.68 0.62 11.68
N GLY A 109 3.53 1.19 12.01
CA GLY A 109 3.31 1.78 13.32
C GLY A 109 1.94 2.42 13.41
N TYR A 110 1.59 2.90 14.59
CA TYR A 110 0.34 3.59 14.79
C TYR A 110 0.37 4.95 14.10
N PRO A 111 -0.75 5.38 13.48
CA PRO A 111 -0.86 6.70 12.93
C PRO A 111 -0.96 7.74 14.05
N GLU A 112 -0.60 8.98 13.71
CA GLU A 112 -0.87 10.10 14.59
C GLU A 112 -2.36 10.27 14.75
N VAL A 113 -2.82 10.47 15.99
CA VAL A 113 -4.24 10.66 16.31
C VAL A 113 -4.47 12.11 16.69
N VAL A 114 -5.36 12.77 15.93
CA VAL A 114 -5.72 14.15 16.18
C VAL A 114 -7.21 14.22 16.49
N TYR A 115 -7.54 14.79 17.63
CA TYR A 115 -8.93 15.08 17.99
C TYR A 115 -9.17 16.58 17.85
N SER A 116 -9.98 16.95 16.89
CA SER A 116 -10.33 18.34 16.61
C SER A 116 -11.81 18.43 16.27
N GLU A 117 -12.30 19.65 16.08
CA GLU A 117 -13.68 19.87 15.64
C GLU A 117 -13.90 19.46 14.19
N GLU A 118 -12.80 19.38 13.42
CA GLU A 118 -12.85 18.96 12.04
C GLU A 118 -12.66 17.45 11.94
N PHE A 119 -13.12 16.90 10.81
CA PHE A 119 -13.00 15.48 10.52
C PHE A 119 -11.58 15.18 10.10
N GLU A 120 -10.90 14.30 10.82
CA GLU A 120 -9.52 13.94 10.55
C GLU A 120 -9.41 12.51 10.02
N TYR A 121 -8.36 12.27 9.23
CA TYR A 121 -8.01 10.95 8.75
C TYR A 121 -6.84 10.41 9.55
N ARG A 122 -6.83 9.09 9.77
CA ARG A 122 -5.69 8.38 10.34
C ARG A 122 -4.89 7.77 9.21
N GLN A 123 -3.64 8.20 9.04
CA GLN A 123 -2.78 7.71 7.96
C GLN A 123 -2.03 6.45 8.43
N TRP A 124 -2.48 5.32 7.96
CA TRP A 124 -1.79 4.06 8.19
C TRP A 124 -0.72 3.84 7.12
N ARG A 125 0.43 3.38 7.54
CA ARG A 125 1.52 3.06 6.63
C ARG A 125 1.87 1.59 6.77
N MET A 126 2.02 0.93 5.63
CA MET A 126 2.36 -0.48 5.56
C MET A 126 3.60 -0.63 4.69
N PHE A 127 4.44 -1.59 5.05
CA PHE A 127 5.60 -1.97 4.25
C PHE A 127 5.36 -3.33 3.64
N CYS A 128 5.75 -3.49 2.38
CA CYS A 128 5.57 -4.75 1.68
C CYS A 128 6.59 -4.90 0.56
N GLN A 129 6.70 -6.12 0.04
CA GLN A 129 7.42 -6.40 -1.20
C GLN A 129 6.42 -6.82 -2.24
N SER A 130 6.48 -6.17 -3.41
CA SER A 130 5.59 -6.50 -4.51
C SER A 130 5.99 -7.86 -5.12
N THR A 131 5.01 -8.71 -5.32
CA THR A 131 5.18 -10.01 -5.98
C THR A 131 4.70 -10.00 -7.42
N GLY A 132 4.06 -8.91 -7.83
CA GLY A 132 3.49 -8.81 -9.17
C GLY A 132 4.13 -7.80 -10.08
#